data_c9e4baafb0fae22198d721234ec573c6
#
_entry.id   c9e4baafb0fae22198d721234ec573c6
#
_cell.length_a   1.000
_cell.length_b   1.000
_cell.length_c   1.000
_cell.angle_alpha   90.00
_cell.angle_beta   90.00
_cell.angle_gamma   90.00
#
_symmetry.space_group_name_H-M   'P 1'
#
loop_
_entity.id
_entity.type
_entity.pdbx_description
1 polymer ?
#
loop_
_entity_poly.entity_id
_entity_poly.type
_entity_poly.pdbx_seq_one_letter_code
_entity_poly.pdbx_strand_id
1 'polypeptide(L)'
;PAEDVEAWRQRLVDVIGRLEAHNVHKLRAEWWFGTVLPANWKLAMEAFMEGYHVMTTHPQLQAITPALYDGMYKNERAPMVQMAEPGKSLRENVDIQIESMQRLSDGMAGMLHPKELEIARTLTDVDNLGVDFPEDTNQALMMWLGVVQDQISKRLAAKGEPVPELNTVCQTDPV
;
A
#
# COMPACT_ATOMS: atom_id res chain seq x y z
N PRO A 1 25.08 -26.83 -8.61
CA PRO A 1 24.32 -27.34 -7.48
C PRO A 1 24.63 -26.64 -6.15
N ALA A 2 25.92 -26.45 -5.74
CA ALA A 2 26.20 -25.78 -4.46
C ALA A 2 26.00 -24.26 -4.51
N GLU A 3 26.26 -23.63 -5.64
CA GLU A 3 26.04 -22.20 -5.88
C GLU A 3 24.55 -21.84 -5.83
N ASP A 4 23.69 -22.73 -6.33
CA ASP A 4 22.25 -22.52 -6.30
C ASP A 4 21.67 -22.53 -4.86
N VAL A 5 22.25 -23.34 -3.98
CA VAL A 5 21.80 -23.43 -2.57
C VAL A 5 22.17 -22.16 -1.80
N GLU A 6 23.33 -21.58 -2.02
CA GLU A 6 23.74 -20.35 -1.34
C GLU A 6 22.95 -19.13 -1.83
N ALA A 7 22.75 -19.01 -3.14
CA ALA A 7 21.88 -17.98 -3.71
C ALA A 7 20.43 -18.09 -3.18
N TRP A 8 19.92 -19.30 -3.02
CA TRP A 8 18.59 -19.54 -2.45
C TRP A 8 18.55 -19.18 -0.95
N ARG A 9 19.58 -19.53 -0.18
CA ARG A 9 19.68 -19.11 1.24
C ARG A 9 19.71 -17.62 1.38
N GLN A 10 20.45 -16.89 0.53
CA GLN A 10 20.52 -15.44 0.57
C GLN A 10 19.12 -14.81 0.33
N ARG A 11 18.37 -15.30 -0.64
CA ARG A 11 16.99 -14.87 -0.90
C ARG A 11 16.06 -15.13 0.30
N LEU A 12 16.24 -16.24 0.99
CA LEU A 12 15.49 -16.53 2.21
C LEU A 12 15.81 -15.56 3.34
N VAL A 13 17.09 -15.21 3.50
CA VAL A 13 17.52 -14.22 4.53
C VAL A 13 16.84 -12.88 4.28
N ASP A 14 16.78 -12.41 3.03
CA ASP A 14 16.12 -11.17 2.67
C ASP A 14 14.60 -11.21 2.95
N VAL A 15 13.95 -12.31 2.62
CA VAL A 15 12.52 -12.51 2.92
C VAL A 15 12.27 -12.56 4.42
N ILE A 16 13.10 -13.29 5.16
CA ILE A 16 13.00 -13.39 6.63
C ILE A 16 13.20 -12.02 7.27
N GLY A 17 14.20 -11.24 6.82
CA GLY A 17 14.43 -9.89 7.32
C GLY A 17 13.23 -8.96 7.13
N ARG A 18 12.56 -9.05 5.98
CA ARG A 18 11.30 -8.32 5.74
C ARG A 18 10.18 -8.75 6.70
N LEU A 19 10.01 -10.04 6.93
CA LEU A 19 9.01 -10.56 7.89
C LEU A 19 9.33 -10.15 9.32
N GLU A 20 10.60 -10.17 9.72
CA GLU A 20 11.03 -9.73 11.05
C GLU A 20 10.75 -8.25 11.29
N ALA A 21 10.96 -7.39 10.29
CA ALA A 21 10.63 -5.97 10.36
C ALA A 21 9.14 -5.71 10.69
N HIS A 22 8.25 -6.61 10.25
CA HIS A 22 6.82 -6.57 10.59
C HIS A 22 6.47 -7.24 11.93
N ASN A 23 7.46 -7.67 12.71
CA ASN A 23 7.24 -8.39 13.98
C ASN A 23 6.33 -9.62 13.83
N VAL A 24 6.42 -10.34 12.70
CA VAL A 24 5.54 -11.48 12.39
C VAL A 24 5.61 -12.56 13.50
N HIS A 25 6.75 -12.68 14.19
CA HIS A 25 6.92 -13.59 15.34
C HIS A 25 6.03 -13.26 16.54
N LYS A 26 5.48 -12.04 16.62
CA LYS A 26 4.51 -11.62 17.65
C LYS A 26 3.07 -11.85 17.24
N LEU A 27 2.82 -12.16 15.98
CA LEU A 27 1.48 -12.42 15.46
C LEU A 27 1.07 -13.86 15.83
N ARG A 28 -0.22 -14.04 16.03
CA ARG A 28 -0.86 -15.35 16.20
C ARG A 28 -2.14 -15.39 15.37
N ALA A 29 -2.45 -16.54 14.81
CA ALA A 29 -3.72 -16.75 14.16
C ALA A 29 -4.81 -16.86 15.25
N GLU A 30 -5.75 -15.93 15.24
CA GLU A 30 -6.92 -15.99 16.14
C GLU A 30 -8.07 -16.77 15.52
N TRP A 31 -8.12 -16.80 14.20
CA TRP A 31 -9.14 -17.48 13.43
C TRP A 31 -8.52 -18.27 12.30
N TRP A 32 -9.08 -19.43 12.03
CA TRP A 32 -8.73 -20.24 10.89
C TRP A 32 -9.99 -20.80 10.23
N PHE A 33 -10.14 -20.48 8.94
CA PHE A 33 -11.23 -20.99 8.13
C PHE A 33 -10.66 -21.83 7.00
N GLY A 34 -11.26 -22.99 6.81
CA GLY A 34 -10.91 -23.88 5.71
C GLY A 34 -12.14 -24.24 4.91
N THR A 35 -12.00 -24.32 3.59
CA THR A 35 -13.04 -24.80 2.70
C THR A 35 -12.42 -25.64 1.59
N VAL A 36 -13.22 -26.52 1.00
CA VAL A 36 -12.82 -27.29 -0.17
C VAL A 36 -13.48 -26.63 -1.40
N LEU A 37 -12.65 -26.16 -2.31
CA LEU A 37 -13.11 -25.58 -3.57
C LEU A 37 -13.02 -26.65 -4.68
N PRO A 38 -14.05 -26.82 -5.50
CA PRO A 38 -14.00 -27.70 -6.68
C PRO A 38 -13.24 -27.01 -7.82
N ALA A 39 -11.99 -26.65 -7.59
CA ALA A 39 -11.16 -25.91 -8.52
C ALA A 39 -9.72 -26.44 -8.53
N ASN A 40 -9.03 -26.20 -9.63
CA ASN A 40 -7.61 -26.48 -9.71
C ASN A 40 -6.85 -25.51 -8.80
N TRP A 41 -6.01 -26.06 -7.89
CA TRP A 41 -5.26 -25.26 -6.93
C TRP A 41 -4.33 -24.21 -7.60
N LYS A 42 -3.84 -24.50 -8.82
CA LYS A 42 -3.02 -23.54 -9.59
C LYS A 42 -3.81 -22.29 -9.96
N LEU A 43 -5.06 -22.46 -10.43
CA LEU A 43 -5.95 -21.33 -10.72
C LEU A 43 -6.27 -20.51 -9.46
N ALA A 44 -6.48 -21.19 -8.33
CA ALA A 44 -6.69 -20.52 -7.07
C ALA A 44 -5.47 -19.70 -6.63
N MET A 45 -4.25 -20.21 -6.84
CA MET A 45 -3.03 -19.46 -6.58
C MET A 45 -2.82 -18.29 -7.55
N GLU A 46 -3.07 -18.49 -8.84
CA GLU A 46 -2.91 -17.44 -9.86
C GLU A 46 -3.76 -16.22 -9.55
N ALA A 47 -4.95 -16.39 -8.99
CA ALA A 47 -5.80 -15.27 -8.57
C ALA A 47 -5.15 -14.35 -7.52
N PHE A 48 -4.15 -14.82 -6.78
CA PHE A 48 -3.38 -14.00 -5.84
C PHE A 48 -2.09 -13.42 -6.44
N MET A 49 -1.76 -13.80 -7.67
CA MET A 49 -0.54 -13.36 -8.36
C MET A 49 -0.82 -12.33 -9.47
N GLU A 50 -2.08 -12.08 -9.76
CA GLU A 50 -2.51 -11.14 -10.80
C GLU A 50 -3.56 -10.16 -10.23
N GLY A 51 -3.73 -9.01 -10.86
CA GLY A 51 -4.67 -7.97 -10.41
C GLY A 51 -5.89 -7.79 -11.33
N TYR A 52 -5.92 -8.40 -12.51
CA TYR A 52 -6.99 -8.17 -13.48
C TYR A 52 -8.36 -8.70 -13.03
N HIS A 53 -8.41 -9.75 -12.21
CA HIS A 53 -9.67 -10.25 -11.65
C HIS A 53 -10.36 -9.23 -10.73
N VAL A 54 -9.59 -8.31 -10.15
CA VAL A 54 -10.13 -7.27 -9.26
C VAL A 54 -11.18 -6.42 -9.97
N MET A 55 -10.99 -6.18 -11.29
CA MET A 55 -11.92 -5.37 -12.09
C MET A 55 -13.33 -5.96 -12.17
N THR A 56 -13.44 -7.28 -12.12
CA THR A 56 -14.71 -7.99 -12.26
C THR A 56 -15.23 -8.58 -10.95
N THR A 57 -14.31 -9.00 -10.08
CA THR A 57 -14.64 -9.74 -8.87
C THR A 57 -14.73 -8.84 -7.63
N HIS A 58 -13.93 -7.76 -7.62
CA HIS A 58 -13.82 -6.85 -6.49
C HIS A 58 -14.05 -5.37 -6.86
N PRO A 59 -15.21 -5.02 -7.39
CA PRO A 59 -15.50 -3.63 -7.82
C PRO A 59 -15.39 -2.62 -6.68
N GLN A 60 -15.54 -3.04 -5.43
CA GLN A 60 -15.35 -2.21 -4.24
C GLN A 60 -13.88 -1.74 -4.10
N LEU A 61 -12.91 -2.58 -4.46
CA LEU A 61 -11.50 -2.20 -4.44
C LEU A 61 -11.17 -1.20 -5.56
N GLN A 62 -11.77 -1.39 -6.73
CA GLN A 62 -11.65 -0.45 -7.84
C GLN A 62 -12.16 0.95 -7.44
N ALA A 63 -13.25 1.00 -6.66
CA ALA A 63 -13.80 2.27 -6.18
C ALA A 63 -12.89 2.99 -5.16
N ILE A 64 -11.96 2.27 -4.50
CA ILE A 64 -11.00 2.87 -3.57
C ILE A 64 -9.88 3.59 -4.32
N THR A 65 -9.35 3.00 -5.40
CA THR A 65 -8.22 3.53 -6.17
C THR A 65 -8.47 3.42 -7.67
N PRO A 66 -9.40 4.21 -8.24
CA PRO A 66 -9.80 4.08 -9.64
C PRO A 66 -8.63 4.25 -10.62
N ALA A 67 -7.76 5.23 -10.40
CA ALA A 67 -6.63 5.53 -11.28
C ALA A 67 -5.63 4.36 -11.36
N LEU A 68 -5.41 3.63 -10.29
CA LEU A 68 -4.54 2.44 -10.28
C LEU A 68 -5.09 1.34 -11.19
N TYR A 69 -6.39 1.07 -11.08
CA TYR A 69 -7.02 0.01 -11.85
C TYR A 69 -7.22 0.37 -13.32
N ASP A 70 -7.50 1.63 -13.63
CA ASP A 70 -7.57 2.12 -15.02
C ASP A 70 -6.24 1.91 -15.75
N GLY A 71 -5.11 2.21 -15.12
CA GLY A 71 -3.78 1.96 -15.67
C GLY A 71 -3.50 0.48 -15.91
N MET A 72 -3.87 -0.39 -14.98
CA MET A 72 -3.71 -1.85 -15.12
C MET A 72 -4.54 -2.41 -16.28
N TYR A 73 -5.75 -1.90 -16.48
CA TYR A 73 -6.67 -2.39 -17.51
C TYR A 73 -6.23 -2.00 -18.92
N LYS A 74 -5.67 -0.80 -19.09
CA LYS A 74 -5.23 -0.29 -20.40
C LYS A 74 -3.94 -0.92 -20.92
N ASN A 75 -3.39 -1.89 -20.19
CA ASN A 75 -2.12 -2.56 -20.52
C ASN A 75 -0.97 -1.55 -20.77
N GLU A 76 -1.17 -0.33 -20.34
CA GLU A 76 -0.09 0.63 -20.22
C GLU A 76 0.79 0.06 -19.10
N ARG A 77 2.08 -0.06 -19.39
CA ARG A 77 3.08 -0.15 -18.33
C ARG A 77 3.01 1.17 -17.56
N ALA A 78 1.89 1.37 -16.85
CA ALA A 78 1.85 2.41 -15.87
C ALA A 78 3.05 2.15 -14.97
N PRO A 79 3.97 3.11 -14.84
CA PRO A 79 4.90 3.02 -13.75
C PRO A 79 4.01 2.79 -12.54
N MET A 80 4.35 1.82 -11.73
CA MET A 80 3.56 1.21 -10.66
C MET A 80 2.97 2.21 -9.63
N VAL A 81 2.94 3.50 -9.95
CA VAL A 81 2.59 4.56 -9.00
C VAL A 81 2.00 5.79 -9.70
N GLN A 82 1.03 5.65 -10.58
CA GLN A 82 0.21 6.80 -10.91
C GLN A 82 -0.99 6.82 -9.98
N MET A 83 -0.85 7.50 -8.84
CA MET A 83 -1.91 7.65 -7.85
C MET A 83 -2.70 8.94 -8.05
N ALA A 84 -2.10 9.94 -8.70
CA ALA A 84 -2.76 11.19 -8.99
C ALA A 84 -3.65 11.07 -10.23
N GLU A 85 -4.86 11.60 -10.16
CA GLU A 85 -5.74 11.73 -11.31
C GLU A 85 -5.21 12.82 -12.26
N PRO A 86 -5.06 12.52 -13.56
CA PRO A 86 -4.58 13.49 -14.52
C PRO A 86 -5.48 14.73 -14.62
N GLY A 87 -4.87 15.91 -14.74
CA GLY A 87 -5.58 17.17 -14.93
C GLY A 87 -6.16 17.79 -13.66
N LYS A 88 -5.96 17.16 -12.50
CA LYS A 88 -6.34 17.70 -11.20
C LYS A 88 -5.13 18.31 -10.48
N SER A 89 -5.38 19.33 -9.68
CA SER A 89 -4.39 19.94 -8.79
C SER A 89 -3.98 18.98 -7.67
N LEU A 90 -2.87 19.28 -6.99
CA LEU A 90 -2.45 18.52 -5.80
C LEU A 90 -3.55 18.50 -4.74
N ARG A 91 -4.21 19.62 -4.47
CA ARG A 91 -5.28 19.72 -3.48
C ARG A 91 -6.45 18.79 -3.81
N GLU A 92 -6.93 18.79 -5.06
CA GLU A 92 -8.00 17.89 -5.50
C GLU A 92 -7.59 16.42 -5.38
N ASN A 93 -6.34 16.10 -5.68
CA ASN A 93 -5.82 14.75 -5.53
C ASN A 93 -5.69 14.33 -4.06
N VAL A 94 -5.32 15.25 -3.18
CA VAL A 94 -5.32 15.01 -1.72
C VAL A 94 -6.73 14.74 -1.20
N ASP A 95 -7.73 15.51 -1.66
CA ASP A 95 -9.13 15.28 -1.27
C ASP A 95 -9.61 13.89 -1.72
N ILE A 96 -9.29 13.47 -2.96
CA ILE A 96 -9.57 12.12 -3.47
C ILE A 96 -8.85 11.06 -2.63
N GLN A 97 -7.61 11.29 -2.27
CA GLN A 97 -6.86 10.36 -1.43
C GLN A 97 -7.48 10.21 -0.03
N ILE A 98 -7.92 11.31 0.58
CA ILE A 98 -8.64 11.27 1.87
C ILE A 98 -9.94 10.48 1.76
N GLU A 99 -10.72 10.66 0.68
CA GLU A 99 -11.92 9.86 0.45
C GLU A 99 -11.60 8.36 0.28
N SER A 100 -10.53 8.04 -0.45
CA SER A 100 -10.05 6.66 -0.62
C SER A 100 -9.63 6.05 0.72
N MET A 101 -8.90 6.80 1.53
CA MET A 101 -8.51 6.40 2.89
C MET A 101 -9.73 6.18 3.79
N GLN A 102 -10.76 7.02 3.69
CA GLN A 102 -12.01 6.84 4.43
C GLN A 102 -12.71 5.53 4.02
N ARG A 103 -12.87 5.29 2.72
CA ARG A 103 -13.49 4.06 2.21
C ARG A 103 -12.72 2.82 2.64
N LEU A 104 -11.38 2.90 2.64
CA LEU A 104 -10.52 1.81 3.10
C LEU A 104 -10.70 1.55 4.60
N SER A 105 -10.72 2.60 5.41
CA SER A 105 -10.93 2.49 6.86
C SER A 105 -12.31 1.89 7.21
N ASP A 106 -13.36 2.29 6.47
CA ASP A 106 -14.71 1.82 6.72
C ASP A 106 -14.97 0.40 6.20
N GLY A 107 -14.37 0.04 5.06
CA GLY A 107 -14.65 -1.20 4.35
C GLY A 107 -13.70 -2.35 4.66
N MET A 108 -12.50 -2.05 5.07
CA MET A 108 -11.42 -3.03 5.31
C MET A 108 -10.75 -2.75 6.66
N ALA A 109 -11.46 -3.03 7.74
CA ALA A 109 -10.97 -2.84 9.10
C ALA A 109 -9.59 -3.52 9.30
N GLY A 110 -8.63 -2.75 9.77
CA GLY A 110 -7.25 -3.19 10.00
C GLY A 110 -6.26 -2.86 8.88
N MET A 111 -6.72 -2.44 7.69
CA MET A 111 -5.80 -1.95 6.65
C MET A 111 -5.43 -0.48 6.83
N LEU A 112 -6.33 0.32 7.35
CA LEU A 112 -6.09 1.71 7.72
C LEU A 112 -6.76 2.02 9.06
N HIS A 113 -5.95 2.41 10.05
CA HIS A 113 -6.47 2.77 11.35
C HIS A 113 -7.12 4.16 11.32
N PRO A 114 -8.32 4.37 11.93
CA PRO A 114 -9.01 5.66 11.92
C PRO A 114 -8.15 6.84 12.37
N LYS A 115 -7.21 6.64 13.30
CA LYS A 115 -6.26 7.68 13.75
C LYS A 115 -5.26 8.12 12.68
N GLU A 116 -4.91 7.25 11.74
CA GLU A 116 -4.06 7.60 10.59
C GLU A 116 -4.82 8.53 9.66
N LEU A 117 -6.10 8.23 9.40
CA LEU A 117 -7.00 9.10 8.64
C LEU A 117 -7.19 10.46 9.31
N GLU A 118 -7.35 10.51 10.65
CA GLU A 118 -7.41 11.77 11.38
C GLU A 118 -6.15 12.62 11.18
N ILE A 119 -4.97 11.99 11.19
CA ILE A 119 -3.70 12.67 10.91
C ILE A 119 -3.70 13.21 9.48
N ALA A 120 -4.02 12.38 8.49
CA ALA A 120 -4.04 12.79 7.10
C ALA A 120 -4.96 14.00 6.85
N ARG A 121 -6.13 14.02 7.49
CA ARG A 121 -7.09 15.14 7.42
C ARG A 121 -6.54 16.46 7.97
N THR A 122 -5.61 16.43 8.91
CA THR A 122 -4.96 17.66 9.40
C THR A 122 -3.94 18.24 8.41
N LEU A 123 -3.62 17.53 7.34
CA LEU A 123 -2.58 17.85 6.36
C LEU A 123 -3.14 18.14 4.96
N THR A 124 -4.43 18.45 4.86
CA THR A 124 -5.10 18.71 3.57
C THR A 124 -4.85 20.11 3.02
N ASP A 125 -4.47 21.07 3.86
CA ASP A 125 -4.12 22.41 3.43
C ASP A 125 -2.68 22.48 2.91
N VAL A 126 -2.50 21.92 1.71
CA VAL A 126 -1.17 21.72 1.09
C VAL A 126 -0.39 23.02 0.91
N ASP A 127 -1.07 24.14 0.72
CA ASP A 127 -0.45 25.45 0.51
C ASP A 127 0.21 26.00 1.78
N ASN A 128 -0.27 25.57 2.95
CA ASN A 128 0.19 26.03 4.26
C ASN A 128 1.00 25.00 5.05
N LEU A 129 1.38 23.87 4.43
CA LEU A 129 2.21 22.84 5.09
C LEU A 129 3.68 23.25 5.24
N GLY A 130 4.13 24.31 4.56
CA GLY A 130 5.54 24.71 4.54
C GLY A 130 6.43 23.70 3.81
N VAL A 131 5.87 22.94 2.89
CA VAL A 131 6.53 21.92 2.07
C VAL A 131 6.59 22.44 0.64
N ASP A 132 7.75 22.41 0.01
CA ASP A 132 7.93 22.76 -1.39
C ASP A 132 7.61 21.54 -2.26
N PHE A 133 6.38 21.47 -2.77
CA PHE A 133 5.91 20.37 -3.59
C PHE A 133 6.37 20.53 -5.04
N PRO A 134 6.78 19.44 -5.71
CA PRO A 134 7.14 19.47 -7.12
C PRO A 134 5.94 19.81 -8.02
N GLU A 135 6.21 20.33 -9.23
CA GLU A 135 5.18 20.65 -10.22
C GLU A 135 4.43 19.42 -10.74
N ASP A 136 5.11 18.27 -10.81
CA ASP A 136 4.47 16.98 -11.15
C ASP A 136 3.53 16.55 -10.04
N THR A 137 2.24 16.55 -10.35
CA THR A 137 1.18 16.28 -9.37
C THR A 137 1.28 14.88 -8.75
N ASN A 138 1.76 13.88 -9.51
CA ASN A 138 1.92 12.53 -8.97
C ASN A 138 3.08 12.48 -7.97
N GLN A 139 4.20 13.12 -8.28
CA GLN A 139 5.33 13.24 -7.35
C GLN A 139 4.94 14.06 -6.12
N ALA A 140 4.19 15.13 -6.31
CA ALA A 140 3.69 15.96 -5.21
C ALA A 140 2.76 15.18 -4.28
N LEU A 141 1.85 14.36 -4.82
CA LEU A 141 0.97 13.50 -4.04
C LEU A 141 1.77 12.43 -3.28
N MET A 142 2.77 11.81 -3.90
CA MET A 142 3.66 10.87 -3.23
C MET A 142 4.44 11.53 -2.09
N MET A 143 4.90 12.76 -2.29
CA MET A 143 5.57 13.53 -1.26
C MET A 143 4.62 13.87 -0.11
N TRP A 144 3.37 14.23 -0.40
CA TRP A 144 2.34 14.45 0.62
C TRP A 144 2.06 13.19 1.44
N LEU A 145 1.96 12.02 0.81
CA LEU A 145 1.85 10.74 1.52
C LEU A 145 3.03 10.49 2.46
N GLY A 146 4.23 10.87 2.02
CA GLY A 146 5.44 10.85 2.86
C GLY A 146 5.32 11.75 4.09
N VAL A 147 4.74 12.96 3.95
CA VAL A 147 4.48 13.88 5.05
C VAL A 147 3.48 13.28 6.05
N VAL A 148 2.40 12.68 5.55
CA VAL A 148 1.40 11.96 6.39
C VAL A 148 2.10 10.87 7.20
N GLN A 149 2.92 10.06 6.55
CA GLN A 149 3.63 8.96 7.17
C GLN A 149 4.65 9.43 8.22
N ASP A 150 5.37 10.51 7.94
CA ASP A 150 6.28 11.13 8.92
C ASP A 150 5.54 11.57 10.19
N GLN A 151 4.36 12.17 10.04
CA GLN A 151 3.53 12.58 11.17
C GLN A 151 2.99 11.38 11.96
N ILE A 152 2.62 10.28 11.30
CA ILE A 152 2.25 9.02 11.95
C ILE A 152 3.43 8.48 12.76
N SER A 153 4.60 8.41 12.14
CA SER A 153 5.85 7.94 12.76
C SER A 153 6.21 8.75 14.00
N LYS A 154 6.15 10.07 13.91
CA LYS A 154 6.40 10.97 15.05
C LYS A 154 5.42 10.73 16.21
N ARG A 155 4.15 10.48 15.92
CA ARG A 155 3.14 10.19 16.96
C ARG A 155 3.35 8.83 17.60
N LEU A 156 3.78 7.82 16.85
CA LEU A 156 4.13 6.49 17.37
C LEU A 156 5.36 6.60 18.28
N ALA A 157 6.43 7.26 17.81
CA ALA A 157 7.64 7.48 18.59
C ALA A 157 7.36 8.23 19.90
N ALA A 158 6.50 9.25 19.88
CA ALA A 158 6.11 10.00 21.08
C ALA A 158 5.37 9.13 22.12
N LYS A 159 4.78 8.00 21.69
CA LYS A 159 4.14 7.02 22.57
C LYS A 159 5.06 5.89 23.01
N GLY A 160 6.32 5.88 22.54
CA GLY A 160 7.25 4.78 22.77
C GLY A 160 6.92 3.52 21.96
N GLU A 161 6.06 3.64 20.94
CA GLU A 161 5.75 2.54 20.04
C GLU A 161 6.85 2.40 18.97
N PRO A 162 7.15 1.17 18.54
CA PRO A 162 8.11 0.96 17.47
C PRO A 162 7.61 1.58 16.16
N VAL A 163 8.47 2.37 15.53
CA VAL A 163 8.21 2.94 14.21
C VAL A 163 8.75 1.97 13.16
N PRO A 164 7.91 1.41 12.29
CA PRO A 164 8.40 0.56 11.21
C PRO A 164 9.23 1.38 10.22
N GLU A 165 10.35 0.83 9.78
CA GLU A 165 11.13 1.41 8.69
C GLU A 165 10.36 1.20 7.37
N LEU A 166 9.78 2.26 6.85
CA LEU A 166 8.93 2.23 5.65
C LEU A 166 9.64 1.75 4.39
N ASN A 167 10.93 2.01 4.29
CA ASN A 167 11.73 1.61 3.14
C ASN A 167 11.81 0.08 2.94
N THR A 168 11.50 -0.71 3.95
CA THR A 168 11.48 -2.17 3.85
C THR A 168 10.13 -2.73 3.43
N VAL A 169 9.06 -1.94 3.49
CA VAL A 169 7.67 -2.40 3.23
C VAL A 169 7.27 -2.22 1.76
N CYS A 170 7.80 -1.21 1.08
CA CYS A 170 7.39 -0.83 -0.27
C CYS A 170 8.41 -1.14 -1.38
N GLN A 171 9.55 -1.71 -1.05
CA GLN A 171 10.46 -2.21 -2.09
C GLN A 171 10.02 -3.61 -2.53
N THR A 172 9.01 -3.65 -3.38
CA THR A 172 8.88 -4.78 -4.30
C THR A 172 9.94 -4.56 -5.36
N ASP A 173 11.10 -5.22 -5.20
CA ASP A 173 12.00 -5.39 -6.32
C ASP A 173 11.22 -6.09 -7.44
N PRO A 174 11.20 -5.53 -8.65
CA PRO A 174 10.62 -6.24 -9.77
C PRO A 174 11.47 -7.49 -9.99
N VAL A 175 10.86 -8.65 -9.86
CA VAL A 175 11.43 -9.93 -10.30
C VAL A 175 11.38 -9.98 -11.81
#